data_03e18e25d8e5f6755b2dc4d5bb9593e6
#
_entry.id   03e18e25d8e5f6755b2dc4d5bb9593e6
#
_cell.length_a   1.000
_cell.length_b   1.000
_cell.length_c   1.000
_cell.angle_alpha   90.00
_cell.angle_beta   90.00
_cell.angle_gamma   90.00
#
_symmetry.space_group_name_H-M   'P 1'
#
loop_
_entity.id
_entity.type
_entity.pdbx_description
1 polymer ?
#
loop_
_entity_poly.entity_id
_entity_poly.type
_entity_poly.pdbx_seq_one_letter_code
_entity_poly.pdbx_strand_id
1 'polypeptide(L)'
;EMGHSDEIVIGDGNFPAASIAQRLVRLDGHGVPEVLDAVLKLMPLDTYVDAPVALMDNNGDGDRPAVWDKYEEIVKANEGDKNFELMERFAFYDRARKAYAVIATGETAVYANIILKKGVVK
;
A
#
# COMPACT_ATOMS: atom_id res chain seq x y z
N GLU A 1 -0.27 -2.90 17.68
CA GLU A 1 0.53 -1.70 17.43
C GLU A 1 1.72 -2.03 16.55
N MET A 2 1.87 -1.29 15.43
CA MET A 2 2.94 -1.55 14.46
C MET A 2 4.28 -1.04 14.95
N GLY A 3 5.33 -1.85 14.76
CA GLY A 3 6.69 -1.47 15.03
C GLY A 3 7.44 -1.06 13.77
N HIS A 4 8.72 -0.68 13.94
CA HIS A 4 9.60 -0.38 12.82
C HIS A 4 9.72 -1.58 11.89
N SER A 5 9.66 -1.34 10.60
CA SER A 5 9.68 -2.30 9.50
C SER A 5 8.43 -3.18 9.35
N ASP A 6 7.45 -3.07 10.23
CA ASP A 6 6.16 -3.69 9.97
C ASP A 6 5.51 -3.06 8.74
N GLU A 7 4.72 -3.85 8.03
CA GLU A 7 4.09 -3.41 6.80
C GLU A 7 2.58 -3.38 6.92
N ILE A 8 1.95 -2.46 6.21
CA ILE A 8 0.51 -2.39 6.07
C ILE A 8 0.14 -2.42 4.59
N VAL A 9 -0.87 -3.18 4.26
CA VAL A 9 -1.41 -3.27 2.89
C VAL A 9 -2.69 -2.46 2.83
N ILE A 10 -2.83 -1.65 1.78
CA ILE A 10 -4.11 -1.03 1.46
C ILE A 10 -4.57 -1.66 0.16
N GLY A 11 -5.66 -2.41 0.21
CA GLY A 11 -6.16 -3.18 -0.92
C GLY A 11 -7.35 -2.54 -1.60
N ASP A 12 -7.42 -2.72 -2.93
CA ASP A 12 -8.59 -2.29 -3.70
C ASP A 12 -9.78 -3.24 -3.49
N GLY A 13 -10.91 -2.96 -4.13
CA GLY A 13 -12.12 -3.73 -3.97
C GLY A 13 -12.03 -5.18 -4.44
N ASN A 14 -11.01 -5.53 -5.21
CA ASN A 14 -10.78 -6.91 -5.70
C ASN A 14 -9.70 -7.65 -4.93
N PHE A 15 -9.00 -6.98 -4.01
CA PHE A 15 -7.94 -7.61 -3.25
C PHE A 15 -8.50 -8.69 -2.31
N PRO A 16 -7.91 -9.89 -2.26
CA PRO A 16 -8.41 -10.97 -1.40
C PRO A 16 -8.03 -10.75 0.07
N ALA A 17 -8.50 -9.66 0.64
CA ALA A 17 -8.09 -9.20 1.97
C ALA A 17 -8.43 -10.20 3.07
N ALA A 18 -9.65 -10.74 3.05
CA ALA A 18 -10.11 -11.65 4.11
C ALA A 18 -9.31 -12.96 4.16
N SER A 19 -8.87 -13.47 3.00
CA SER A 19 -8.09 -14.71 2.94
C SER A 19 -6.59 -14.50 3.21
N ILE A 20 -6.09 -13.29 3.05
CA ILE A 20 -4.65 -12.98 3.17
C ILE A 20 -4.31 -12.35 4.51
N ALA A 21 -5.17 -11.51 5.04
CA ALA A 21 -4.83 -10.66 6.19
C ALA A 21 -4.61 -11.43 7.48
N GLN A 22 -3.53 -11.11 8.20
CA GLN A 22 -3.38 -11.50 9.59
C GLN A 22 -4.32 -10.68 10.48
N ARG A 23 -4.48 -9.39 10.15
CA ARG A 23 -5.42 -8.48 10.79
C ARG A 23 -6.12 -7.71 9.70
N LEU A 24 -7.43 -7.74 9.68
CA LEU A 24 -8.24 -7.09 8.66
C LEU A 24 -8.92 -5.85 9.22
N VAL A 25 -8.74 -4.73 8.54
CA VAL A 25 -9.46 -3.48 8.81
C VAL A 25 -10.28 -3.14 7.57
N ARG A 26 -11.56 -2.86 7.74
CA ARG A 26 -12.44 -2.57 6.62
C ARG A 26 -12.78 -1.08 6.58
N LEU A 27 -12.53 -0.47 5.42
CA LEU A 27 -12.88 0.92 5.12
C LEU A 27 -13.58 0.96 3.76
N ASP A 28 -14.66 0.19 3.63
CA ASP A 28 -15.33 -0.06 2.35
C ASP A 28 -15.90 1.19 1.69
N GLY A 29 -16.19 2.23 2.46
CA GLY A 29 -16.73 3.48 1.93
C GLY A 29 -15.68 4.43 1.37
N HIS A 30 -14.41 4.03 1.32
CA HIS A 30 -13.30 4.90 0.95
C HIS A 30 -12.46 4.28 -0.16
N GLY A 31 -11.82 5.12 -0.99
CA GLY A 31 -10.84 4.67 -1.97
C GLY A 31 -9.44 4.63 -1.38
N VAL A 32 -8.52 3.97 -2.10
CA VAL A 32 -7.13 3.85 -1.62
C VAL A 32 -6.44 5.22 -1.48
N PRO A 33 -6.58 6.18 -2.41
CA PRO A 33 -5.86 7.45 -2.25
C PRO A 33 -6.15 8.16 -0.95
N GLU A 34 -7.42 8.26 -0.54
CA GLU A 34 -7.75 8.94 0.72
C GLU A 34 -7.29 8.17 1.95
N VAL A 35 -7.34 6.83 1.90
CA VAL A 35 -6.84 5.99 3.00
C VAL A 35 -5.32 6.09 3.08
N LEU A 36 -4.62 6.08 1.96
CA LEU A 36 -3.17 6.27 1.90
C LEU A 36 -2.75 7.59 2.54
N ASP A 37 -3.43 8.68 2.18
CA ASP A 37 -3.12 9.99 2.74
C ASP A 37 -3.33 10.01 4.25
N ALA A 38 -4.42 9.43 4.73
CA ALA A 38 -4.72 9.36 6.16
C ALA A 38 -3.68 8.53 6.93
N VAL A 39 -3.27 7.38 6.37
CA VAL A 39 -2.25 6.53 6.99
C VAL A 39 -0.92 7.28 7.09
N LEU A 40 -0.51 7.97 6.04
CA LEU A 40 0.77 8.69 6.02
C LEU A 40 0.78 9.90 6.96
N LYS A 41 -0.37 10.43 7.36
CA LYS A 41 -0.43 11.46 8.41
C LYS A 41 -0.03 10.90 9.77
N LEU A 42 -0.17 9.59 9.98
CA LEU A 42 0.02 8.94 11.29
C LEU A 42 1.23 8.02 11.33
N MET A 43 1.77 7.65 10.18
CA MET A 43 2.80 6.62 10.09
C MET A 43 3.90 7.07 9.13
N PRO A 44 5.15 7.23 9.60
CA PRO A 44 6.26 7.55 8.70
C PRO A 44 6.64 6.33 7.88
N LEU A 45 7.15 6.57 6.67
CA LEU A 45 7.74 5.52 5.86
C LEU A 45 9.17 5.24 6.27
N ASP A 46 9.60 3.99 6.10
CA ASP A 46 10.95 3.58 6.46
C ASP A 46 11.99 4.28 5.58
N THR A 47 13.08 4.72 6.20
CA THR A 47 14.20 5.38 5.53
C THR A 47 15.41 4.47 5.38
N TYR A 48 15.36 3.26 5.92
CA TYR A 48 16.49 2.31 5.89
C TYR A 48 16.46 1.39 4.67
N VAL A 49 15.37 1.37 3.92
CA VAL A 49 15.25 0.58 2.70
C VAL A 49 15.15 1.52 1.49
N ASP A 50 15.54 1.03 0.32
CA ASP A 50 15.50 1.84 -0.91
C ASP A 50 14.07 2.20 -1.33
N ALA A 51 13.14 1.25 -1.19
CA ALA A 51 11.75 1.44 -1.61
C ALA A 51 10.79 1.03 -0.49
N PRO A 52 10.33 2.00 0.32
CA PRO A 52 9.39 1.71 1.41
C PRO A 52 7.95 1.54 0.92
N VAL A 53 7.69 1.70 -0.37
CA VAL A 53 6.37 1.56 -0.98
C VAL A 53 6.45 0.52 -2.08
N ALA A 54 5.51 -0.42 -2.09
CA ALA A 54 5.40 -1.42 -3.15
C ALA A 54 4.02 -1.37 -3.78
N LEU A 55 3.99 -1.50 -5.10
CA LEU A 55 2.77 -1.61 -5.89
C LEU A 55 2.72 -2.98 -6.55
N MET A 56 1.52 -3.50 -6.76
CA MET A 56 1.35 -4.71 -7.56
C MET A 56 1.49 -4.35 -9.04
N ASP A 57 2.46 -4.95 -9.71
CA ASP A 57 2.69 -4.74 -11.14
C ASP A 57 1.49 -5.23 -11.95
N ASN A 58 1.14 -4.50 -13.00
CA ASN A 58 0.08 -4.89 -13.92
C ASN A 58 0.56 -5.83 -15.03
N ASN A 59 1.83 -6.24 -15.03
CA ASN A 59 2.41 -7.18 -15.99
C ASN A 59 2.20 -6.78 -17.46
N GLY A 60 2.15 -5.48 -17.73
CA GLY A 60 1.89 -5.00 -19.09
C GLY A 60 0.43 -5.14 -19.53
N ASP A 61 -0.47 -5.48 -18.61
CA ASP A 61 -1.91 -5.54 -18.87
C ASP A 61 -2.48 -4.13 -18.91
N GLY A 62 -2.52 -3.56 -20.10
CA GLY A 62 -2.97 -2.19 -20.33
C GLY A 62 -1.87 -1.16 -20.01
N ASP A 63 -2.29 0.09 -19.93
CA ASP A 63 -1.41 1.21 -19.64
C ASP A 63 -1.04 1.26 -18.16
N ARG A 64 -0.06 2.10 -17.83
CA ARG A 64 0.26 2.40 -16.43
C ARG A 64 -1.00 2.90 -15.72
N PRO A 65 -1.42 2.26 -14.61
CA PRO A 65 -2.60 2.71 -13.88
C PRO A 65 -2.47 4.17 -13.43
N ALA A 66 -3.49 4.97 -13.74
CA ALA A 66 -3.49 6.38 -13.39
C ALA A 66 -3.41 6.62 -11.89
N VAL A 67 -3.93 5.68 -11.10
CA VAL A 67 -3.92 5.78 -9.62
C VAL A 67 -2.51 5.77 -9.05
N TRP A 68 -1.53 5.18 -9.76
CA TRP A 68 -0.15 5.17 -9.30
C TRP A 68 0.44 6.58 -9.25
N ASP A 69 0.08 7.44 -10.20
CA ASP A 69 0.54 8.84 -10.19
C ASP A 69 -0.03 9.59 -8.99
N LYS A 70 -1.28 9.30 -8.63
CA LYS A 70 -1.88 9.84 -7.40
C LYS A 70 -1.13 9.39 -6.16
N TYR A 71 -0.73 8.12 -6.11
CA TYR A 71 0.03 7.61 -4.97
C TYR A 71 1.38 8.30 -4.84
N GLU A 72 2.06 8.54 -5.95
CA GLU A 72 3.33 9.27 -5.93
C GLU A 72 3.16 10.68 -5.41
N GLU A 73 2.09 11.39 -5.84
CA GLU A 73 1.78 12.73 -5.35
C GLU A 73 1.50 12.74 -3.84
N ILE A 74 0.71 11.78 -3.36
CA ILE A 74 0.34 11.69 -1.94
C ILE A 74 1.56 11.38 -1.08
N VAL A 75 2.38 10.42 -1.50
CA VAL A 75 3.62 10.08 -0.79
C VAL A 75 4.55 11.28 -0.75
N LYS A 76 4.74 11.95 -1.87
CA LYS A 76 5.61 13.12 -1.95
C LYS A 76 5.13 14.25 -1.02
N ALA A 77 3.82 14.48 -0.96
CA ALA A 77 3.25 15.53 -0.11
C ALA A 77 3.44 15.25 1.38
N ASN A 78 3.42 13.98 1.78
CA ASN A 78 3.54 13.59 3.19
C ASN A 78 4.98 13.26 3.62
N GLU A 79 5.78 12.69 2.74
CA GLU A 79 7.06 12.07 3.09
C GLU A 79 8.24 12.52 2.21
N GLY A 80 7.98 13.38 1.21
CA GLY A 80 9.00 13.74 0.23
C GLY A 80 9.19 12.67 -0.84
N ASP A 81 10.30 12.75 -1.56
CA ASP A 81 10.59 11.80 -2.64
C ASP A 81 10.93 10.43 -2.06
N LYS A 82 10.20 9.41 -2.46
CA LYS A 82 10.41 8.03 -2.08
C LYS A 82 10.37 7.14 -3.31
N ASN A 83 11.15 6.08 -3.29
CA ASN A 83 11.15 5.09 -4.35
C ASN A 83 10.00 4.11 -4.14
N PHE A 84 9.39 3.72 -5.26
CA PHE A 84 8.35 2.70 -5.31
C PHE A 84 8.95 1.49 -6.02
N GLU A 85 8.65 0.29 -5.53
CA GLU A 85 8.95 -0.94 -6.27
C GLU A 85 7.68 -1.55 -6.83
N LEU A 86 7.81 -2.19 -8.00
CA LEU A 86 6.73 -2.96 -8.59
C LEU A 86 6.97 -4.44 -8.29
N MET A 87 5.94 -5.12 -7.82
CA MET A 87 6.00 -6.54 -7.48
C MET A 87 5.02 -7.33 -8.31
N GLU A 88 5.44 -8.51 -8.78
CA GLU A 88 4.55 -9.45 -9.43
C GLU A 88 3.41 -9.84 -8.47
N ARG A 89 2.24 -10.14 -9.01
CA ARG A 89 1.01 -10.35 -8.23
C ARG A 89 1.16 -11.36 -7.09
N PHE A 90 1.72 -12.52 -7.37
CA PHE A 90 1.82 -13.58 -6.35
C PHE A 90 2.89 -13.26 -5.30
N ALA A 91 3.98 -12.60 -5.70
CA ALA A 91 4.97 -12.10 -4.75
C ALA A 91 4.35 -11.04 -3.84
N PHE A 92 3.50 -10.19 -4.39
CA PHE A 92 2.75 -9.19 -3.62
C PHE A 92 1.85 -9.88 -2.58
N TYR A 93 1.10 -10.90 -2.99
CA TYR A 93 0.24 -11.66 -2.08
C TYR A 93 1.05 -12.32 -0.96
N ASP A 94 2.19 -12.93 -1.30
CA ASP A 94 3.05 -13.57 -0.29
C ASP A 94 3.57 -12.56 0.74
N ARG A 95 3.97 -11.39 0.28
CA ARG A 95 4.41 -10.32 1.16
C ARG A 95 3.25 -9.79 2.01
N ALA A 96 2.07 -9.66 1.41
CA ALA A 96 0.86 -9.21 2.11
C ALA A 96 0.46 -10.16 3.25
N ARG A 97 0.66 -11.47 3.08
CA ARG A 97 0.39 -12.46 4.13
C ARG A 97 1.24 -12.24 5.38
N LYS A 98 2.42 -11.66 5.22
CA LYS A 98 3.34 -11.36 6.33
C LYS A 98 3.12 -9.98 6.91
N ALA A 99 2.29 -9.15 6.27
CA ALA A 99 2.04 -7.79 6.72
C ALA A 99 1.29 -7.77 8.06
N TYR A 100 1.53 -6.73 8.83
CA TYR A 100 0.87 -6.54 10.11
C TYR A 100 -0.65 -6.50 9.96
N ALA A 101 -1.14 -5.79 8.96
CA ALA A 101 -2.57 -5.65 8.69
C ALA A 101 -2.83 -5.38 7.21
N VAL A 102 -4.05 -5.67 6.78
CA VAL A 102 -4.58 -5.29 5.48
C VAL A 102 -5.80 -4.41 5.71
N ILE A 103 -5.79 -3.24 5.09
CA ILE A 103 -6.96 -2.36 5.04
C ILE A 103 -7.69 -2.65 3.73
N ALA A 104 -8.88 -3.18 3.82
CA ALA A 104 -9.75 -3.41 2.67
C ALA A 104 -10.55 -2.15 2.38
N THR A 105 -10.49 -1.66 1.14
CA THR A 105 -11.21 -0.46 0.72
C THR A 105 -12.25 -0.80 -0.34
N GLY A 106 -13.07 0.19 -0.71
CA GLY A 106 -13.99 0.10 -1.81
C GLY A 106 -13.43 0.61 -3.14
N GLU A 107 -12.09 0.72 -3.26
CA GLU A 107 -11.45 1.23 -4.46
C GLU A 107 -11.84 0.44 -5.71
N THR A 108 -12.28 1.14 -6.76
CA THR A 108 -12.70 0.51 -8.02
C THR A 108 -11.58 0.44 -9.07
N ALA A 109 -10.51 1.21 -8.90
CA ALA A 109 -9.37 1.13 -9.80
C ALA A 109 -8.69 -0.22 -9.68
N VAL A 110 -8.25 -0.79 -10.81
CA VAL A 110 -7.50 -2.05 -10.82
C VAL A 110 -6.02 -1.79 -10.57
N TYR A 111 -5.30 -2.80 -10.06
CA TYR A 111 -3.87 -2.69 -9.71
C TYR A 111 -3.61 -1.51 -8.76
N ALA A 112 -4.55 -1.27 -7.87
CA ALA A 112 -4.51 -0.15 -6.94
C ALA A 112 -3.95 -0.54 -5.56
N ASN A 113 -3.50 -1.78 -5.39
CA ASN A 113 -2.99 -2.30 -4.11
C ASN A 113 -1.61 -1.75 -3.80
N ILE A 114 -1.38 -1.37 -2.56
CA ILE A 114 -0.14 -0.76 -2.13
C ILE A 114 0.30 -1.31 -0.78
N ILE A 115 1.60 -1.54 -0.62
CA ILE A 115 2.20 -1.93 0.66
C ILE A 115 3.12 -0.81 1.12
N LEU A 116 2.98 -0.44 2.40
CA LEU A 116 3.79 0.59 3.04
C LEU A 116 4.61 -0.04 4.16
N LYS A 117 5.90 0.27 4.21
CA LYS A 117 6.78 -0.17 5.30
C LYS A 117 6.92 0.97 6.31
N LYS A 118 6.58 0.69 7.55
CA LYS A 118 6.62 1.69 8.62
C LYS A 118 8.06 1.98 9.04
N GLY A 119 8.35 3.25 9.16
CA GLY A 119 9.62 3.74 9.68
C GLY A 119 9.60 3.97 11.19
N VAL A 120 10.65 4.61 11.65
CA VAL A 120 10.81 4.97 13.07
C VAL A 120 10.09 6.28 13.34
N VAL A 121 9.26 6.29 14.36
CA VAL A 121 8.64 7.54 14.86
C VAL A 121 9.68 8.28 15.69
N LYS A 122 9.92 9.52 15.33
CA LYS A 122 10.90 10.37 16.00
C LYS A 122 10.24 11.51 16.75
#